data_65df8168b0994ae1d02f82484284a399
#
_entry.id   65df8168b0994ae1d02f82484284a399
#
_cell.length_a   1.000
_cell.length_b   1.000
_cell.length_c   1.000
_cell.angle_alpha   90.00
_cell.angle_beta   90.00
_cell.angle_gamma   90.00
#
_symmetry.space_group_name_H-M   'P 1'
#
loop_
_entity.id
_entity.type
_entity.pdbx_description
1 polymer ?
#
loop_
_entity_poly.entity_id
_entity_poly.type
_entity_poly.pdbx_seq_one_letter_code
_entity_poly.pdbx_strand_id
1 'polypeptide(L)'
;ACCVALWDAESVSAQPPSQMALHAAADAEDEAHRAAACVLRHIEQGRIPVALAATDRALIRRVLAHLDSQGVLVRDESGWILSTTRSAARLMAALEAAAWNASSNAVLDWLKHTPALPPADVNRLEQWLRRNVVPQWSAAAARDFSAQPALPRTVATVEGWRAALRTAPP
;
A
#
# COMPACT_ATOMS: atom_id res chain seq x y z
N ALA A 1 -22.91 -5.85 -10.64
CA ALA A 1 -23.62 -5.37 -11.82
C ALA A 1 -22.66 -4.55 -12.67
N CYS A 2 -22.22 -5.09 -13.81
CA CYS A 2 -21.45 -4.32 -14.80
C CYS A 2 -22.43 -3.41 -15.55
N CYS A 3 -22.47 -2.13 -15.20
CA CYS A 3 -23.11 -1.12 -16.02
C CYS A 3 -22.06 -0.42 -16.87
N VAL A 4 -22.07 -0.64 -18.17
CA VAL A 4 -21.36 0.20 -19.13
C VAL A 4 -22.29 1.34 -19.48
N ALA A 5 -22.09 2.51 -18.89
CA ALA A 5 -22.79 3.75 -19.28
C ALA A 5 -21.84 4.60 -20.10
N LEU A 6 -22.09 4.73 -21.39
CA LEU A 6 -21.55 5.81 -22.21
C LEU A 6 -22.43 7.05 -21.95
N TRP A 7 -21.87 8.02 -21.26
CA TRP A 7 -22.51 9.31 -21.05
C TRP A 7 -22.13 10.22 -22.22
N ASP A 8 -23.05 10.35 -23.18
CA ASP A 8 -23.02 11.48 -24.10
C ASP A 8 -24.04 12.51 -23.60
N ALA A 9 -23.59 13.70 -23.27
CA ALA A 9 -24.38 14.70 -22.55
C ALA A 9 -25.61 15.17 -23.31
N GLU A 10 -25.74 14.86 -24.60
CA GLU A 10 -26.85 15.30 -25.46
C GLU A 10 -27.90 14.22 -25.78
N SER A 11 -27.72 12.98 -25.37
CA SER A 11 -28.67 11.89 -25.68
C SER A 11 -28.99 10.99 -24.51
N VAL A 12 -29.53 11.55 -23.42
CA VAL A 12 -30.15 10.73 -22.39
C VAL A 12 -31.54 10.28 -22.90
N SER A 13 -31.55 9.26 -23.73
CA SER A 13 -32.76 8.52 -24.02
C SER A 13 -33.21 7.79 -22.75
N ALA A 14 -34.42 8.04 -22.28
CA ALA A 14 -35.03 7.37 -21.14
C ALA A 14 -35.29 5.86 -21.35
N GLN A 15 -34.90 5.32 -22.51
CA GLN A 15 -35.01 3.89 -22.80
C GLN A 15 -33.76 3.16 -22.32
N PRO A 16 -33.91 2.11 -21.50
CA PRO A 16 -32.78 1.27 -21.11
C PRO A 16 -32.14 0.65 -22.37
N PRO A 17 -30.80 0.57 -22.43
CA PRO A 17 -30.14 -0.03 -23.59
C PRO A 17 -30.64 -1.46 -23.79
N SER A 18 -30.93 -1.84 -25.03
CA SER A 18 -31.50 -3.14 -25.40
C SER A 18 -30.64 -4.37 -25.06
N GLN A 19 -29.44 -4.15 -24.50
CA GLN A 19 -28.46 -5.18 -24.14
C GLN A 19 -28.04 -5.10 -22.68
N MET A 20 -28.98 -4.83 -21.77
CA MET A 20 -28.70 -4.83 -20.35
C MET A 20 -28.95 -6.22 -19.76
N ALA A 21 -27.95 -6.77 -19.04
CA ALA A 21 -28.08 -8.04 -18.33
C ALA A 21 -27.78 -7.82 -16.84
N LEU A 22 -28.64 -8.42 -15.99
CA LEU A 22 -28.43 -8.46 -14.55
C LEU A 22 -27.97 -9.86 -14.15
N HIS A 23 -26.88 -9.95 -13.41
CA HIS A 23 -26.34 -11.19 -12.89
C HIS A 23 -26.37 -11.15 -11.36
N ALA A 24 -27.05 -12.12 -10.74
CA ALA A 24 -26.98 -12.34 -9.31
C ALA A 24 -25.73 -13.19 -9.00
N ALA A 25 -24.91 -12.74 -8.06
CA ALA A 25 -23.75 -13.48 -7.57
C ALA A 25 -24.05 -14.12 -6.22
N ALA A 26 -23.43 -15.25 -5.92
CA ALA A 26 -23.60 -15.96 -4.65
C ALA A 26 -22.84 -15.27 -3.52
N ASP A 27 -21.66 -14.72 -3.82
CA ASP A 27 -20.80 -13.98 -2.91
C ASP A 27 -19.91 -12.97 -3.67
N ALA A 28 -19.07 -12.25 -2.93
CA ALA A 28 -18.20 -11.24 -3.50
C ALA A 28 -17.09 -11.80 -4.42
N GLU A 29 -16.70 -13.07 -4.25
CA GLU A 29 -15.72 -13.73 -5.12
C GLU A 29 -16.38 -14.18 -6.44
N ASP A 30 -17.58 -14.74 -6.37
CA ASP A 30 -18.38 -15.08 -7.56
C ASP A 30 -18.71 -13.81 -8.37
N GLU A 31 -19.03 -12.70 -7.68
CA GLU A 31 -19.25 -11.39 -8.33
C GLU A 31 -18.00 -10.91 -9.07
N ALA A 32 -16.84 -10.96 -8.42
CA ALA A 32 -15.58 -10.56 -9.01
C ALA A 32 -15.21 -11.43 -10.23
N HIS A 33 -15.39 -12.74 -10.11
CA HIS A 33 -15.12 -13.69 -11.19
C HIS A 33 -16.01 -13.44 -12.40
N ARG A 34 -17.32 -13.27 -12.18
CA ARG A 34 -18.29 -12.97 -13.26
C ARG A 34 -18.01 -11.62 -13.92
N ALA A 35 -17.64 -10.61 -13.13
CA ALA A 35 -17.28 -9.31 -13.67
C ALA A 35 -16.02 -9.40 -14.55
N ALA A 36 -14.98 -10.09 -14.09
CA ALA A 36 -13.78 -10.34 -14.88
C ALA A 36 -14.07 -11.13 -16.16
N ALA A 37 -14.86 -12.21 -16.07
CA ALA A 37 -15.27 -12.99 -17.23
C ALA A 37 -16.09 -12.16 -18.24
N CYS A 38 -16.91 -11.22 -17.77
CA CYS A 38 -17.63 -10.29 -18.64
C CYS A 38 -16.66 -9.37 -19.41
N VAL A 39 -15.68 -8.81 -18.72
CA VAL A 39 -14.64 -7.95 -19.34
C VAL A 39 -13.87 -8.74 -20.41
N LEU A 40 -13.40 -9.95 -20.07
CA LEU A 40 -12.64 -10.81 -20.99
C LEU A 40 -13.45 -11.12 -22.26
N ARG A 41 -14.74 -11.47 -22.11
CA ARG A 41 -15.63 -11.73 -23.25
C ARG A 41 -15.79 -10.51 -24.15
N HIS A 42 -15.85 -9.30 -23.59
CA HIS A 42 -15.89 -8.08 -24.39
C HIS A 42 -14.61 -7.89 -25.18
N ILE A 43 -13.45 -8.12 -24.55
CA ILE A 43 -12.15 -8.04 -25.21
C ILE A 43 -12.03 -9.07 -26.34
N GLU A 44 -12.39 -10.33 -26.09
CA GLU A 44 -12.39 -11.39 -27.10
C GLU A 44 -13.27 -11.07 -28.31
N GLN A 45 -14.36 -10.35 -28.10
CA GLN A 45 -15.27 -9.91 -29.17
C GLN A 45 -14.81 -8.60 -29.86
N GLY A 46 -13.60 -8.13 -29.54
CA GLY A 46 -13.06 -6.89 -30.12
C GLY A 46 -13.75 -5.60 -29.63
N ARG A 47 -14.56 -5.69 -28.59
CA ARG A 47 -15.26 -4.52 -28.00
C ARG A 47 -14.35 -3.87 -26.96
N ILE A 48 -13.51 -2.99 -27.40
CA ILE A 48 -12.54 -2.23 -26.60
C ILE A 48 -12.66 -0.73 -26.90
N PRO A 49 -12.46 0.16 -25.93
CA PRO A 49 -12.15 -0.11 -24.51
C PRO A 49 -13.36 -0.64 -23.71
N VAL A 50 -13.11 -1.39 -22.64
CA VAL A 50 -14.13 -1.82 -21.69
C VAL A 50 -14.03 -0.98 -20.42
N ALA A 51 -15.13 -0.33 -20.02
CA ALA A 51 -15.20 0.40 -18.76
C ALA A 51 -15.85 -0.47 -17.68
N LEU A 52 -15.21 -0.56 -16.52
CA LEU A 52 -15.73 -1.20 -15.32
C LEU A 52 -15.98 -0.14 -14.26
N ALA A 53 -17.25 0.02 -13.84
CA ALA A 53 -17.61 0.89 -12.74
C ALA A 53 -18.02 0.05 -11.53
N ALA A 54 -17.43 0.32 -10.37
CA ALA A 54 -17.79 -0.35 -9.13
C ALA A 54 -17.69 0.64 -7.96
N THR A 55 -18.59 0.47 -7.00
CA THR A 55 -18.64 1.29 -5.78
C THR A 55 -17.82 0.70 -4.64
N ASP A 56 -17.57 -0.62 -4.67
CA ASP A 56 -16.79 -1.33 -3.65
C ASP A 56 -15.34 -1.53 -4.09
N ARG A 57 -14.41 -0.97 -3.33
CA ARG A 57 -12.97 -1.07 -3.54
C ARG A 57 -12.42 -2.49 -3.30
N ALA A 58 -13.04 -3.26 -2.42
CA ALA A 58 -12.59 -4.63 -2.18
C ALA A 58 -12.94 -5.51 -3.39
N LEU A 59 -14.14 -5.32 -3.95
CA LEU A 59 -14.56 -5.99 -5.18
C LEU A 59 -13.64 -5.63 -6.36
N ILE A 60 -13.34 -4.33 -6.55
CA ILE A 60 -12.41 -3.89 -7.62
C ILE A 60 -11.08 -4.63 -7.53
N ARG A 61 -10.47 -4.74 -6.34
CA ARG A 61 -9.18 -5.44 -6.18
C ARG A 61 -9.24 -6.90 -6.59
N ARG A 62 -10.34 -7.60 -6.28
CA ARG A 62 -10.55 -8.99 -6.69
C ARG A 62 -10.66 -9.10 -8.22
N VAL A 63 -11.48 -8.24 -8.83
CA VAL A 63 -11.61 -8.20 -10.30
C VAL A 63 -10.27 -7.92 -10.97
N LEU A 64 -9.51 -6.94 -10.47
CA LEU A 64 -8.19 -6.61 -11.00
C LEU A 64 -7.22 -7.80 -10.87
N ALA A 65 -7.24 -8.53 -9.76
CA ALA A 65 -6.41 -9.72 -9.57
C ALA A 65 -6.75 -10.83 -10.60
N HIS A 66 -8.05 -11.04 -10.88
CA HIS A 66 -8.46 -11.97 -11.93
C HIS A 66 -8.02 -11.53 -13.32
N LEU A 67 -8.16 -10.25 -13.66
CA LEU A 67 -7.74 -9.71 -14.96
C LEU A 67 -6.21 -9.76 -15.14
N ASP A 68 -5.45 -9.42 -14.09
CA ASP A 68 -3.99 -9.47 -14.08
C ASP A 68 -3.47 -10.91 -14.30
N SER A 69 -4.12 -11.90 -13.67
CA SER A 69 -3.80 -13.32 -13.89
C SER A 69 -3.98 -13.78 -15.34
N GLN A 70 -4.81 -13.08 -16.11
CA GLN A 70 -5.03 -13.31 -17.54
C GLN A 70 -4.21 -12.37 -18.43
N GLY A 71 -3.30 -11.58 -17.85
CA GLY A 71 -2.43 -10.66 -18.58
C GLY A 71 -3.13 -9.42 -19.15
N VAL A 72 -4.31 -9.06 -18.65
CA VAL A 72 -5.05 -7.89 -19.09
C VAL A 72 -4.57 -6.66 -18.34
N LEU A 73 -4.05 -5.67 -19.07
CA LEU A 73 -3.66 -4.38 -18.51
C LEU A 73 -4.89 -3.53 -18.21
N VAL A 74 -5.04 -3.15 -16.97
CA VAL A 74 -6.15 -2.31 -16.50
C VAL A 74 -5.62 -0.97 -16.03
N ARG A 75 -6.29 0.12 -16.43
CA ARG A 75 -6.04 1.45 -15.92
C ARG A 75 -7.09 1.79 -14.85
N ASP A 76 -6.67 1.94 -13.60
CA ASP A 76 -7.54 2.43 -12.52
C ASP A 76 -7.58 3.96 -12.56
N GLU A 77 -8.68 4.53 -13.04
CA GLU A 77 -8.89 5.98 -13.13
C GLU A 77 -9.40 6.59 -11.82
N SER A 78 -9.88 5.76 -10.89
CA SER A 78 -10.37 6.23 -9.60
C SER A 78 -9.23 6.62 -8.65
N GLY A 79 -7.99 6.27 -9.00
CA GLY A 79 -6.77 6.55 -8.23
C GLY A 79 -6.71 5.75 -6.93
N TRP A 80 -5.55 5.78 -6.29
CA TRP A 80 -5.32 5.17 -4.98
C TRP A 80 -5.38 6.24 -3.91
N ILE A 81 -6.06 5.98 -2.82
CA ILE A 81 -5.96 6.83 -1.64
C ILE A 81 -4.51 6.74 -1.16
N LEU A 82 -3.81 7.87 -1.08
CA LEU A 82 -2.39 7.94 -0.71
C LEU A 82 -2.09 7.15 0.56
N SER A 83 -2.97 7.23 1.56
CA SER A 83 -2.82 6.52 2.84
C SER A 83 -2.74 4.99 2.74
N THR A 84 -3.20 4.40 1.63
CA THR A 84 -3.13 2.95 1.41
C THR A 84 -1.89 2.53 0.61
N THR A 85 -1.06 3.48 0.21
CA THR A 85 0.15 3.20 -0.55
C THR A 85 1.32 2.83 0.36
N ARG A 86 2.24 2.02 -0.17
CA ARG A 86 3.50 1.71 0.52
C ARG A 86 4.33 2.97 0.79
N SER A 87 4.26 3.95 -0.10
CA SER A 87 4.97 5.22 0.06
C SER A 87 4.45 6.02 1.25
N ALA A 88 3.11 6.10 1.42
CA ALA A 88 2.54 6.75 2.59
C ALA A 88 2.85 5.99 3.88
N ALA A 89 2.77 4.66 3.88
CA ALA A 89 3.15 3.86 5.04
C ALA A 89 4.61 4.11 5.47
N ARG A 90 5.53 4.19 4.50
CA ARG A 90 6.94 4.52 4.76
C ARG A 90 7.11 5.93 5.31
N LEU A 91 6.38 6.90 4.79
CA LEU A 91 6.42 8.27 5.28
C LEU A 91 5.88 8.35 6.72
N MET A 92 4.75 7.71 7.00
CA MET A 92 4.19 7.67 8.36
C MET A 92 5.14 7.00 9.34
N ALA A 93 5.74 5.87 8.97
CA ALA A 93 6.75 5.20 9.79
C ALA A 93 7.97 6.12 10.07
N ALA A 94 8.41 6.91 9.09
CA ALA A 94 9.49 7.88 9.27
C ALA A 94 9.10 9.00 10.25
N LEU A 95 7.88 9.54 10.13
CA LEU A 95 7.38 10.58 11.04
C LEU A 95 7.24 10.06 12.48
N GLU A 96 6.69 8.86 12.65
CA GLU A 96 6.58 8.21 13.97
C GLU A 96 7.97 7.94 14.58
N ALA A 97 8.92 7.46 13.77
CA ALA A 97 10.28 7.24 14.20
C ALA A 97 11.01 8.54 14.55
N ALA A 98 10.69 9.66 13.91
CA ALA A 98 11.28 10.97 14.18
C ALA A 98 10.75 11.60 15.48
N ALA A 99 9.61 11.20 16.00
CA ALA A 99 9.03 11.75 17.23
C ALA A 99 10.04 11.71 18.40
N TRP A 100 10.01 12.72 19.25
CA TRP A 100 10.92 12.83 20.40
C TRP A 100 10.79 11.65 21.39
N ASN A 101 9.58 11.13 21.53
CA ASN A 101 9.20 9.98 22.38
C ASN A 101 9.03 8.69 21.59
N ALA A 102 9.67 8.57 20.41
CA ALA A 102 9.54 7.39 19.57
C ALA A 102 9.87 6.11 20.33
N SER A 103 9.03 5.09 20.17
CA SER A 103 9.33 3.75 20.67
C SER A 103 10.43 3.10 19.84
N SER A 104 11.16 2.17 20.42
CA SER A 104 12.14 1.36 19.67
C SER A 104 11.49 0.57 18.55
N ASN A 105 10.23 0.15 18.70
CA ASN A 105 9.50 -0.53 17.65
C ASN A 105 9.19 0.39 16.46
N ALA A 106 8.75 1.63 16.70
CA ALA A 106 8.52 2.59 15.62
C ALA A 106 9.78 2.87 14.80
N VAL A 107 10.93 3.00 15.48
CA VAL A 107 12.22 3.16 14.80
C VAL A 107 12.59 1.91 14.00
N LEU A 108 12.41 0.71 14.56
CA LEU A 108 12.68 -0.54 13.84
C LEU A 108 11.78 -0.71 12.63
N ASP A 109 10.49 -0.39 12.72
CA ASP A 109 9.55 -0.48 11.59
C ASP A 109 9.99 0.45 10.46
N TRP A 110 10.37 1.67 10.77
CA TRP A 110 10.94 2.59 9.80
C TRP A 110 12.21 2.03 9.13
N LEU A 111 13.15 1.51 9.92
CA LEU A 111 14.40 0.95 9.42
C LEU A 111 14.19 -0.27 8.52
N LYS A 112 13.23 -1.14 8.83
CA LYS A 112 12.88 -2.29 7.98
C LYS A 112 12.33 -1.90 6.62
N HIS A 113 11.76 -0.71 6.51
CA HIS A 113 11.26 -0.16 5.24
C HIS A 113 12.26 0.74 4.52
N THR A 114 13.43 0.99 5.11
CA THR A 114 14.45 1.90 4.59
C THR A 114 15.63 1.09 4.03
N PRO A 115 15.95 1.20 2.72
CA PRO A 115 17.06 0.44 2.12
C PRO A 115 18.45 0.99 2.48
N ALA A 116 18.53 2.05 3.27
CA ALA A 116 19.77 2.75 3.57
C ALA A 116 20.68 2.03 4.58
N LEU A 117 20.16 1.05 5.32
CA LEU A 117 20.95 0.20 6.20
C LEU A 117 20.94 -1.25 5.72
N PRO A 118 22.06 -1.97 5.82
CA PRO A 118 22.09 -3.40 5.57
C PRO A 118 21.10 -4.14 6.48
N PRO A 119 20.31 -5.10 5.98
CA PRO A 119 19.37 -5.88 6.80
C PRO A 119 20.03 -6.56 8.00
N ALA A 120 21.28 -6.99 7.87
CA ALA A 120 22.05 -7.60 8.95
C ALA A 120 22.26 -6.63 10.14
N ASP A 121 22.44 -5.33 9.88
CA ASP A 121 22.63 -4.34 10.93
C ASP A 121 21.31 -4.02 11.62
N VAL A 122 20.21 -3.94 10.87
CA VAL A 122 18.87 -3.78 11.44
C VAL A 122 18.50 -4.97 12.31
N ASN A 123 18.76 -6.20 11.86
CA ASN A 123 18.49 -7.41 12.63
C ASN A 123 19.34 -7.47 13.92
N ARG A 124 20.61 -7.06 13.86
CA ARG A 124 21.49 -6.99 15.02
C ARG A 124 20.98 -5.98 16.05
N LEU A 125 20.57 -4.81 15.58
CA LEU A 125 19.96 -3.78 16.41
C LEU A 125 18.67 -4.29 17.07
N GLU A 126 17.78 -4.91 16.30
CA GLU A 126 16.54 -5.48 16.81
C GLU A 126 16.79 -6.52 17.89
N GLN A 127 17.70 -7.46 17.64
CA GLN A 127 18.06 -8.49 18.63
C GLN A 127 18.57 -7.86 19.93
N TRP A 128 19.39 -6.83 19.83
CA TRP A 128 19.93 -6.15 20.98
C TRP A 128 18.83 -5.43 21.77
N LEU A 129 17.95 -4.67 21.09
CA LEU A 129 16.82 -3.96 21.71
C LEU A 129 15.89 -4.93 22.45
N ARG A 130 15.58 -6.08 21.83
CA ARG A 130 14.71 -7.09 22.44
C ARG A 130 15.35 -7.77 23.65
N ARG A 131 16.63 -8.14 23.57
CA ARG A 131 17.36 -8.76 24.70
C ARG A 131 17.49 -7.84 25.91
N ASN A 132 17.65 -6.54 25.66
CA ASN A 132 17.83 -5.55 26.73
C ASN A 132 16.52 -4.89 27.16
N VAL A 133 15.38 -5.28 26.60
CA VAL A 133 14.03 -4.77 26.90
C VAL A 133 14.03 -3.23 26.87
N VAL A 134 14.40 -2.65 25.71
CA VAL A 134 14.50 -1.19 25.54
C VAL A 134 13.24 -0.69 24.80
N PRO A 135 12.20 -0.23 25.50
CA PRO A 135 10.95 0.17 24.87
C PRO A 135 11.04 1.55 24.19
N GLN A 136 11.85 2.45 24.73
CA GLN A 136 12.02 3.80 24.22
C GLN A 136 13.36 3.97 23.50
N TRP A 137 13.32 4.55 22.31
CA TRP A 137 14.51 4.76 21.51
C TRP A 137 15.55 5.68 22.19
N SER A 138 15.10 6.70 22.91
CA SER A 138 16.00 7.59 23.68
C SER A 138 16.86 6.84 24.68
N ALA A 139 16.33 5.77 25.30
CA ALA A 139 17.08 4.92 26.17
C ALA A 139 18.10 4.05 25.41
N ALA A 140 17.84 3.69 24.16
CA ALA A 140 18.81 3.01 23.32
C ALA A 140 19.98 3.94 22.95
N ALA A 141 19.66 5.16 22.52
CA ALA A 141 20.66 6.15 22.09
C ALA A 141 21.63 6.55 23.22
N ALA A 142 21.17 6.47 24.48
CA ALA A 142 21.98 6.80 25.67
C ALA A 142 22.80 5.63 26.23
N ARG A 143 22.70 4.42 25.66
CA ARG A 143 23.39 3.22 26.18
C ARG A 143 24.83 3.12 25.70
N ASP A 144 25.65 2.55 26.56
CA ASP A 144 27.00 2.12 26.19
C ASP A 144 26.94 0.77 25.46
N PHE A 145 27.57 0.70 24.29
CA PHE A 145 27.64 -0.47 23.42
C PHE A 145 29.03 -1.10 23.39
N SER A 146 29.84 -0.92 24.43
CA SER A 146 31.23 -1.40 24.49
C SER A 146 31.39 -2.89 24.15
N ALA A 147 30.38 -3.70 24.49
CA ALA A 147 30.34 -5.11 24.16
C ALA A 147 29.93 -5.45 22.71
N GLN A 148 29.51 -4.46 21.90
CA GLN A 148 29.03 -4.68 20.53
C GLN A 148 29.45 -3.55 19.59
N PRO A 149 30.69 -3.57 19.07
CA PRO A 149 31.32 -2.44 18.38
C PRO A 149 30.63 -1.98 17.08
N ALA A 150 29.74 -2.78 16.52
CA ALA A 150 28.98 -2.42 15.32
C ALA A 150 27.74 -1.56 15.63
N LEU A 151 27.14 -1.67 16.82
CA LEU A 151 25.91 -0.97 17.18
C LEU A 151 26.05 0.55 17.34
N PRO A 152 27.13 1.10 17.96
CA PRO A 152 27.29 2.53 18.10
C PRO A 152 27.18 3.28 16.79
N ARG A 153 27.80 2.73 15.75
CA ARG A 153 27.76 3.34 14.41
C ARG A 153 26.35 3.32 13.82
N THR A 154 25.65 2.20 13.95
CA THR A 154 24.26 2.05 13.48
C THR A 154 23.35 3.03 14.21
N VAL A 155 23.42 3.08 15.56
CA VAL A 155 22.60 4.00 16.37
C VAL A 155 22.91 5.46 16.07
N ALA A 156 24.18 5.83 15.93
CA ALA A 156 24.57 7.21 15.58
C ALA A 156 24.04 7.60 14.19
N THR A 157 24.10 6.70 13.22
CA THR A 157 23.54 6.94 11.88
C THR A 157 22.03 7.18 11.95
N VAL A 158 21.30 6.33 12.69
CA VAL A 158 19.84 6.45 12.86
C VAL A 158 19.49 7.76 13.57
N GLU A 159 20.22 8.15 14.63
CA GLU A 159 20.02 9.44 15.31
C GLU A 159 20.30 10.63 14.39
N GLY A 160 21.32 10.56 13.55
CA GLY A 160 21.59 11.59 12.55
C GLY A 160 20.40 11.78 11.58
N TRP A 161 19.81 10.70 11.10
CA TRP A 161 18.64 10.79 10.23
C TRP A 161 17.39 11.30 10.97
N ARG A 162 17.16 10.86 12.20
CA ARG A 162 16.07 11.35 13.03
C ARG A 162 16.19 12.84 13.34
N ALA A 163 17.39 13.29 13.63
CA ALA A 163 17.68 14.71 13.82
C ALA A 163 17.39 15.52 12.55
N ALA A 164 17.83 15.05 11.40
CA ALA A 164 17.55 15.70 10.11
C ALA A 164 16.03 15.79 9.81
N LEU A 165 15.26 14.73 10.10
CA LEU A 165 13.81 14.76 9.93
C LEU A 165 13.11 15.76 10.87
N ARG A 166 13.65 15.99 12.08
CA ARG A 166 13.11 16.96 13.04
C ARG A 166 13.45 18.41 12.73
N THR A 167 14.58 18.62 12.08
CA THR A 167 15.11 19.97 11.78
C THR A 167 14.84 20.41 10.35
N ALA A 168 14.21 19.57 9.51
CA ALA A 168 13.83 19.94 8.17
C ALA A 168 12.96 21.21 8.21
N PRO A 169 13.26 22.24 7.43
CA PRO A 169 12.43 23.43 7.36
C PRO A 169 11.04 23.07 6.82
N PRO A 170 10.00 23.81 7.22
CA PRO A 170 8.64 23.62 6.76
C PRO A 170 8.47 23.81 5.25
#